data_206548e64a542cc91445557062300fcc
#
_entry.id   206548e64a542cc91445557062300fcc
#
_cell.length_a   1.000
_cell.length_b   1.000
_cell.length_c   1.000
_cell.angle_alpha   90.00
_cell.angle_beta   90.00
_cell.angle_gamma   90.00
#
_symmetry.space_group_name_H-M   'P 1'
#
loop_
_entity.id
_entity.type
_entity.pdbx_description
1 polymer ?
#
loop_
_entity_poly.entity_id
_entity_poly.type
_entity_poly.pdbx_seq_one_letter_code
_entity_poly.pdbx_strand_id
1 'polypeptide(L)'
;MKNITKILAFLAVGATAMTSCIKEVLPKDSFVTQDQISASASALEASVKGVPAQMSEGYLVYGGQTHETDMGFPQFMIAFTELLGDIYPLGSNSGYDWYRNYNTFSANFGDNSYFAYLPWFTCYKFIKSANDIISAVDLDDPETSAAMRAYAGMAYACRAFDYYLLTVMFEPVENIYTDCSKVLGLTVPRVDETTDPETAKNNPRMTHDEAIAFMLSDLSIAEDCLKGYTPTTKELPSLAVVYGIRAKVLMWDEKYSEAARYARLAIDTFGGSPVTAAQWNDVNTGFNTANQAWMWNIHYSAENMRNLANFTGWMSGEADWGYSSLTFPSIDKSLYDKIADNDFRKYSFLDPEKYDFYDYQTCRDREYIEDAPAHLSLKFRCLGGDWETYSIGGAVDVPVMRVEEMYLIEAEAVGMSQSPAAGAALLNSFMQQYRQSDYSFSPATARDLQLEVLTQERIEFWGEGWGFPNAKRIRPGVIQNYEGTNAPADIYKINCRDIKPNWNFVIPLSEIQANPALEGWNNPNPTATVTGPTPVGQYAEPK
;
A
#
# COMPACT_ATOMS: atom_id res chain seq x y z
N MET A 1 -45.97 4.77 66.90
CA MET A 1 -44.54 5.14 66.85
C MET A 1 -43.59 3.94 66.57
N LYS A 2 -43.91 2.71 66.94
CA LYS A 2 -43.02 1.54 66.68
C LYS A 2 -42.89 1.13 65.20
N ASN A 3 -43.81 1.52 64.32
CA ASN A 3 -43.76 1.12 62.90
C ASN A 3 -43.00 2.08 61.99
N ILE A 4 -42.84 3.37 62.42
CA ILE A 4 -42.07 4.36 61.65
C ILE A 4 -40.58 4.13 61.78
N THR A 5 -40.12 3.67 62.95
CA THR A 5 -38.69 3.35 63.22
C THR A 5 -38.21 2.13 62.39
N LYS A 6 -39.08 1.18 62.09
CA LYS A 6 -38.73 0.01 61.25
C LYS A 6 -38.65 0.36 59.78
N ILE A 7 -39.45 1.33 59.28
CA ILE A 7 -39.40 1.80 57.91
C ILE A 7 -38.14 2.64 57.66
N LEU A 8 -37.76 3.48 58.61
CA LEU A 8 -36.52 4.28 58.53
C LEU A 8 -35.26 3.38 58.61
N ALA A 9 -35.26 2.31 59.38
CA ALA A 9 -34.15 1.36 59.43
C ALA A 9 -34.00 0.54 58.13
N PHE A 10 -35.12 0.22 57.44
CA PHE A 10 -35.08 -0.44 56.11
C PHE A 10 -34.63 0.48 55.00
N LEU A 11 -34.95 1.78 55.05
CA LEU A 11 -34.47 2.79 54.10
C LEU A 11 -32.98 3.12 54.30
N ALA A 12 -32.46 3.10 55.50
CA ALA A 12 -31.05 3.31 55.77
C ALA A 12 -30.16 2.14 55.34
N VAL A 13 -30.65 0.88 55.40
CA VAL A 13 -29.94 -0.31 54.91
C VAL A 13 -30.02 -0.40 53.39
N GLY A 14 -31.10 0.11 52.77
CA GLY A 14 -31.23 0.18 51.32
C GLY A 14 -30.30 1.22 50.67
N ALA A 15 -29.99 2.32 51.36
CA ALA A 15 -29.11 3.38 50.86
C ALA A 15 -27.60 3.03 50.96
N THR A 16 -27.20 2.13 51.83
CA THR A 16 -25.81 1.65 51.90
C THR A 16 -25.51 0.48 50.98
N ALA A 17 -26.49 -0.14 50.37
CA ALA A 17 -26.32 -1.24 49.40
C ALA A 17 -26.18 -0.76 47.93
N MET A 18 -26.28 0.56 47.68
CA MET A 18 -26.17 1.14 46.32
C MET A 18 -24.77 1.72 46.01
N THR A 19 -23.80 1.56 46.88
CA THR A 19 -22.39 1.72 46.53
C THR A 19 -21.81 0.37 46.08
N SER A 20 -22.50 -0.30 45.18
CA SER A 20 -21.87 -1.30 44.32
C SER A 20 -20.86 -0.56 43.47
N CYS A 21 -19.58 -0.67 43.81
CA CYS A 21 -18.53 -0.44 42.83
C CYS A 21 -18.94 -1.26 41.60
N ILE A 22 -19.39 -0.58 40.55
CA ILE A 22 -19.38 -1.13 39.22
C ILE A 22 -17.88 -1.35 38.99
N LYS A 23 -17.37 -2.55 39.30
CA LYS A 23 -16.10 -2.98 38.76
C LYS A 23 -16.34 -2.96 37.27
N GLU A 24 -15.61 -2.08 36.59
CA GLU A 24 -15.53 -2.07 35.17
C GLU A 24 -15.20 -3.49 34.73
N VAL A 25 -16.20 -4.20 34.23
CA VAL A 25 -15.98 -5.54 33.69
C VAL A 25 -15.46 -5.29 32.29
N LEU A 26 -14.15 -5.24 32.17
CA LEU A 26 -13.50 -5.21 30.88
C LEU A 26 -14.03 -6.41 30.05
N PRO A 27 -14.41 -6.18 28.80
CA PRO A 27 -14.81 -7.26 27.90
C PRO A 27 -13.70 -8.32 27.89
N LYS A 28 -14.04 -9.58 28.15
CA LYS A 28 -13.05 -10.66 28.28
C LYS A 28 -12.45 -11.09 26.94
N ASP A 29 -13.01 -10.63 25.82
CA ASP A 29 -12.61 -11.08 24.50
C ASP A 29 -12.35 -9.85 23.62
N SER A 30 -11.13 -9.70 23.14
CA SER A 30 -10.63 -8.87 22.04
C SER A 30 -10.19 -7.41 22.28
N PHE A 31 -10.16 -6.85 23.48
CA PHE A 31 -9.56 -5.53 23.71
C PHE A 31 -8.47 -5.61 24.78
N VAL A 32 -7.23 -5.25 24.40
CA VAL A 32 -6.13 -5.06 25.34
C VAL A 32 -6.20 -3.61 25.83
N THR A 33 -6.18 -3.41 27.16
CA THR A 33 -6.18 -2.05 27.72
C THR A 33 -4.78 -1.43 27.66
N GLN A 34 -4.72 -0.09 27.68
CA GLN A 34 -3.47 0.66 27.76
C GLN A 34 -2.55 0.16 28.89
N ASP A 35 -3.14 -0.05 30.09
CA ASP A 35 -2.41 -0.59 31.25
C ASP A 35 -1.85 -1.99 31.00
N GLN A 36 -2.53 -2.79 30.19
CA GLN A 36 -2.06 -4.13 29.82
C GLN A 36 -0.92 -4.07 28.80
N ILE A 37 -0.98 -3.13 27.84
CA ILE A 37 0.10 -2.91 26.86
C ILE A 37 1.36 -2.41 27.56
N SER A 38 1.25 -1.44 28.45
CA SER A 38 2.37 -0.84 29.19
C SER A 38 2.95 -1.72 30.29
N ALA A 39 2.27 -2.83 30.67
CA ALA A 39 2.65 -3.67 31.81
C ALA A 39 4.03 -4.34 31.68
N SER A 40 4.51 -4.58 30.44
CA SER A 40 5.83 -5.19 30.20
C SER A 40 6.29 -5.07 28.75
N ALA A 41 7.60 -5.18 28.54
CA ALA A 41 8.16 -5.21 27.19
C ALA A 41 7.59 -6.35 26.32
N SER A 42 7.24 -7.49 26.90
CA SER A 42 6.63 -8.61 26.15
C SER A 42 5.17 -8.34 25.75
N ALA A 43 4.40 -7.62 26.57
CA ALA A 43 3.05 -7.21 26.20
C ALA A 43 3.08 -6.17 25.07
N LEU A 44 4.00 -5.21 25.16
CA LEU A 44 4.22 -4.22 24.10
C LEU A 44 4.71 -4.87 22.80
N GLU A 45 5.63 -5.83 22.88
CA GLU A 45 6.08 -6.61 21.72
C GLU A 45 4.92 -7.33 21.02
N ALA A 46 4.03 -7.96 21.79
CA ALA A 46 2.84 -8.60 21.24
C ALA A 46 1.92 -7.60 20.53
N SER A 47 1.75 -6.40 21.09
CA SER A 47 0.95 -5.32 20.48
C SER A 47 1.60 -4.81 19.18
N VAL A 48 2.92 -4.61 19.19
CA VAL A 48 3.68 -4.18 17.98
C VAL A 48 3.59 -5.23 16.87
N LYS A 49 3.69 -6.52 17.20
CA LYS A 49 3.49 -7.61 16.22
C LYS A 49 2.05 -7.71 15.72
N GLY A 50 1.09 -7.18 16.48
CA GLY A 50 -0.31 -7.09 16.04
C GLY A 50 -0.53 -6.14 14.86
N VAL A 51 0.32 -5.12 14.66
CA VAL A 51 0.19 -4.19 13.52
C VAL A 51 0.41 -4.91 12.18
N PRO A 52 1.54 -5.59 11.92
CA PRO A 52 1.70 -6.34 10.67
C PRO A 52 0.71 -7.51 10.54
N ALA A 53 0.26 -8.11 11.64
CA ALA A 53 -0.79 -9.13 11.60
C ALA A 53 -2.12 -8.54 11.07
N GLN A 54 -2.48 -7.31 11.46
CA GLN A 54 -3.63 -6.61 10.88
C GLN A 54 -3.43 -6.27 9.41
N MET A 55 -2.20 -6.03 8.94
CA MET A 55 -1.91 -5.74 7.53
C MET A 55 -2.25 -6.92 6.59
N SER A 56 -2.28 -8.15 7.09
CA SER A 56 -2.67 -9.36 6.33
C SER A 56 -4.09 -9.86 6.66
N GLU A 57 -4.81 -9.21 7.58
CA GLU A 57 -6.13 -9.67 8.02
C GLU A 57 -7.20 -9.35 6.98
N GLY A 58 -7.89 -10.38 6.47
CA GLY A 58 -9.07 -10.21 5.62
C GLY A 58 -10.29 -9.78 6.43
N TYR A 59 -11.13 -8.92 5.85
CA TYR A 59 -12.38 -8.39 6.43
C TYR A 59 -12.15 -7.51 7.67
N LEU A 60 -11.01 -6.82 7.71
CA LEU A 60 -10.61 -5.95 8.82
C LEU A 60 -11.57 -4.77 9.03
N VAL A 61 -12.09 -4.21 7.94
CA VAL A 61 -12.96 -3.03 7.97
C VAL A 61 -14.43 -3.42 8.03
N TYR A 62 -14.85 -4.38 7.22
CA TYR A 62 -16.27 -4.76 7.11
C TYR A 62 -16.69 -5.89 8.05
N GLY A 63 -15.76 -6.60 8.66
CA GLY A 63 -16.05 -7.62 9.66
C GLY A 63 -16.79 -8.85 9.15
N GLY A 64 -16.71 -9.15 7.84
CA GLY A 64 -17.41 -10.28 7.23
C GLY A 64 -17.00 -10.53 5.77
N GLN A 65 -17.53 -11.60 5.18
CA GLN A 65 -17.22 -12.01 3.80
C GLN A 65 -18.04 -11.25 2.74
N THR A 66 -18.30 -9.98 2.95
CA THR A 66 -19.10 -9.14 2.03
C THR A 66 -18.25 -8.41 1.00
N HIS A 67 -16.96 -8.20 1.29
CA HIS A 67 -16.04 -7.47 0.41
C HIS A 67 -14.69 -8.17 0.40
N GLU A 68 -14.47 -8.99 -0.59
CA GLU A 68 -13.32 -9.86 -0.74
C GLU A 68 -12.02 -9.06 -0.99
N THR A 69 -12.16 -7.80 -1.38
CA THR A 69 -11.05 -6.85 -1.54
C THR A 69 -10.58 -6.24 -0.22
N ASP A 70 -11.33 -6.45 0.88
CA ASP A 70 -10.89 -6.12 2.24
C ASP A 70 -9.93 -7.20 2.72
N MET A 71 -8.69 -7.13 2.25
CA MET A 71 -7.60 -8.07 2.52
C MET A 71 -6.42 -7.42 3.26
N GLY A 72 -6.66 -6.29 3.93
CA GLY A 72 -5.62 -5.54 4.60
C GLY A 72 -4.78 -4.70 3.63
N PHE A 73 -3.48 -4.59 3.91
CA PHE A 73 -2.57 -3.72 3.16
C PHE A 73 -2.45 -4.07 1.64
N PRO A 74 -2.41 -5.34 1.20
CA PRO A 74 -2.24 -5.67 -0.21
C PRO A 74 -3.32 -5.12 -1.15
N GLN A 75 -4.47 -4.71 -0.63
CA GLN A 75 -5.48 -4.00 -1.42
C GLN A 75 -4.92 -2.75 -2.10
N PHE A 76 -4.00 -2.01 -1.42
CA PHE A 76 -3.39 -0.81 -1.98
C PHE A 76 -2.46 -1.15 -3.14
N MET A 77 -1.69 -2.23 -3.03
CA MET A 77 -0.77 -2.68 -4.07
C MET A 77 -1.50 -2.97 -5.38
N ILE A 78 -2.61 -3.71 -5.29
CA ILE A 78 -3.45 -4.03 -6.45
C ILE A 78 -4.11 -2.77 -7.00
N ALA A 79 -4.76 -1.98 -6.15
CA ALA A 79 -5.43 -0.74 -6.55
C ALA A 79 -4.48 0.24 -7.23
N PHE A 80 -3.27 0.44 -6.71
CA PHE A 80 -2.27 1.33 -7.29
C PHE A 80 -1.78 0.84 -8.65
N THR A 81 -1.63 -0.48 -8.85
CA THR A 81 -1.29 -1.07 -10.15
C THR A 81 -2.41 -0.85 -11.17
N GLU A 82 -3.67 -0.99 -10.75
CA GLU A 82 -4.83 -0.74 -11.63
C GLU A 82 -5.03 0.74 -11.95
N LEU A 83 -4.81 1.65 -11.01
CA LEU A 83 -4.88 3.08 -11.25
C LEU A 83 -3.92 3.52 -12.36
N LEU A 84 -2.72 2.93 -12.41
CA LEU A 84 -1.75 3.16 -13.48
C LEU A 84 -2.22 2.67 -14.84
N GLY A 85 -3.12 1.69 -14.89
CA GLY A 85 -3.49 0.99 -16.11
C GLY A 85 -2.50 -0.10 -16.51
N ASP A 86 -1.71 -0.59 -15.56
CA ASP A 86 -0.65 -1.58 -15.81
C ASP A 86 -1.13 -3.02 -15.74
N ILE A 87 -2.36 -3.24 -15.26
CA ILE A 87 -2.97 -4.56 -15.13
C ILE A 87 -4.33 -4.59 -15.81
N TYR A 88 -4.59 -5.66 -16.55
CA TYR A 88 -5.91 -5.97 -17.12
C TYR A 88 -6.41 -7.33 -16.66
N PRO A 89 -7.68 -7.46 -16.31
CA PRO A 89 -8.36 -8.73 -16.12
C PRO A 89 -8.77 -9.26 -17.51
N LEU A 90 -8.01 -10.19 -18.08
CA LEU A 90 -8.29 -10.73 -19.42
C LEU A 90 -9.32 -11.87 -19.42
N GLY A 91 -9.78 -12.28 -18.25
CA GLY A 91 -10.79 -13.30 -18.08
C GLY A 91 -12.22 -12.79 -18.27
N SER A 92 -13.16 -13.44 -17.61
CA SER A 92 -14.58 -13.16 -17.80
C SER A 92 -15.01 -11.79 -17.25
N ASN A 93 -16.04 -11.19 -17.88
CA ASN A 93 -16.77 -10.02 -17.36
C ASN A 93 -17.71 -10.39 -16.20
N SER A 94 -17.32 -11.30 -15.32
CA SER A 94 -18.20 -11.92 -14.34
C SER A 94 -18.55 -11.03 -13.14
N GLY A 95 -17.94 -9.84 -13.02
CA GLY A 95 -18.15 -8.94 -11.87
C GLY A 95 -17.33 -9.31 -10.62
N TYR A 96 -16.44 -10.29 -10.72
CA TYR A 96 -15.56 -10.71 -9.61
C TYR A 96 -14.28 -9.88 -9.50
N ASP A 97 -14.12 -8.88 -10.32
CA ASP A 97 -12.92 -8.08 -10.47
C ASP A 97 -13.11 -6.68 -9.87
N TRP A 98 -13.30 -6.62 -8.58
CA TRP A 98 -13.55 -5.39 -7.82
C TRP A 98 -12.54 -4.29 -8.11
N TYR A 99 -11.25 -4.65 -8.21
CA TYR A 99 -10.18 -3.69 -8.43
C TYR A 99 -10.09 -3.16 -9.86
N ARG A 100 -10.61 -3.84 -10.88
CA ARG A 100 -10.65 -3.30 -12.25
C ARG A 100 -11.33 -1.93 -12.32
N ASN A 101 -12.18 -1.64 -11.33
CA ASN A 101 -12.88 -0.37 -11.26
C ASN A 101 -11.95 0.82 -11.03
N TYR A 102 -10.78 0.61 -10.43
CA TYR A 102 -9.76 1.65 -10.34
C TYR A 102 -9.14 1.96 -11.71
N ASN A 103 -9.08 0.99 -12.58
CA ASN A 103 -8.56 1.15 -13.94
C ASN A 103 -9.53 1.89 -14.86
N THR A 104 -10.83 1.79 -14.61
CA THR A 104 -11.90 2.34 -15.44
C THR A 104 -12.68 3.44 -14.72
N PHE A 105 -13.61 4.10 -15.42
CA PHE A 105 -14.57 5.04 -14.82
C PHE A 105 -15.98 4.44 -14.69
N SER A 106 -16.09 3.11 -14.67
CA SER A 106 -17.37 2.41 -14.59
C SER A 106 -17.95 2.38 -13.17
N ALA A 107 -17.12 2.55 -12.15
CA ALA A 107 -17.53 2.55 -10.75
C ALA A 107 -17.81 3.97 -10.22
N ASN A 108 -18.54 4.04 -9.12
CA ASN A 108 -18.73 5.28 -8.38
C ASN A 108 -17.52 5.52 -7.45
N PHE A 109 -16.78 6.60 -7.68
CA PHE A 109 -15.66 7.05 -6.84
C PHE A 109 -16.02 8.23 -5.93
N GLY A 110 -17.31 8.52 -5.77
CA GLY A 110 -17.78 9.56 -4.85
C GLY A 110 -17.67 9.15 -3.38
N ASP A 111 -18.04 10.07 -2.50
CA ASP A 111 -17.93 9.94 -1.03
C ASP A 111 -18.78 8.82 -0.42
N ASN A 112 -19.85 8.41 -1.10
CA ASN A 112 -20.70 7.28 -0.68
C ASN A 112 -20.33 5.99 -1.44
N SER A 113 -19.04 5.74 -1.62
CA SER A 113 -18.56 4.56 -2.33
C SER A 113 -17.64 3.71 -1.48
N TYR A 114 -17.60 2.42 -1.82
CA TYR A 114 -16.65 1.48 -1.28
C TYR A 114 -15.19 1.94 -1.48
N PHE A 115 -14.87 2.51 -2.65
CA PHE A 115 -13.52 2.96 -3.00
C PHE A 115 -13.03 4.16 -2.19
N ALA A 116 -13.95 4.96 -1.64
CA ALA A 116 -13.63 6.00 -0.68
C ALA A 116 -13.47 5.43 0.74
N TYR A 117 -14.40 4.55 1.12
CA TYR A 117 -14.52 4.03 2.48
C TYR A 117 -13.35 3.11 2.87
N LEU A 118 -13.05 2.10 2.04
CA LEU A 118 -12.09 1.05 2.41
C LEU A 118 -10.68 1.58 2.69
N PRO A 119 -10.02 2.35 1.79
CA PRO A 119 -8.67 2.84 2.04
C PRO A 119 -8.59 3.79 3.25
N TRP A 120 -9.61 4.63 3.44
CA TRP A 120 -9.67 5.54 4.58
C TRP A 120 -9.67 4.79 5.92
N PHE A 121 -10.64 3.92 6.10
CA PHE A 121 -10.80 3.20 7.37
C PHE A 121 -9.70 2.17 7.62
N THR A 122 -9.13 1.57 6.59
CA THR A 122 -7.98 0.67 6.76
C THR A 122 -6.78 1.41 7.34
N CYS A 123 -6.38 2.54 6.76
CA CYS A 123 -5.26 3.33 7.26
C CYS A 123 -5.52 3.86 8.67
N TYR A 124 -6.71 4.42 8.94
CA TYR A 124 -7.01 4.95 10.27
C TYR A 124 -7.12 3.85 11.36
N LYS A 125 -7.46 2.60 10.99
CA LYS A 125 -7.34 1.47 11.93
C LYS A 125 -5.87 1.17 12.27
N PHE A 126 -4.98 1.17 11.29
CA PHE A 126 -3.54 0.99 11.54
C PHE A 126 -2.97 2.13 12.37
N ILE A 127 -3.32 3.39 12.05
CA ILE A 127 -2.95 4.57 12.82
C ILE A 127 -3.43 4.45 14.27
N LYS A 128 -4.68 4.00 14.49
CA LYS A 128 -5.19 3.77 15.85
C LYS A 128 -4.34 2.76 16.61
N SER A 129 -4.00 1.63 16.00
CA SER A 129 -3.15 0.60 16.62
C SER A 129 -1.75 1.15 16.93
N ALA A 130 -1.17 1.95 16.03
CA ALA A 130 0.11 2.62 16.29
C ALA A 130 0.02 3.61 17.46
N ASN A 131 -1.05 4.44 17.51
CA ASN A 131 -1.29 5.40 18.60
C ASN A 131 -1.41 4.71 19.96
N ASP A 132 -2.07 3.55 20.01
CA ASP A 132 -2.22 2.77 21.26
C ASP A 132 -0.87 2.29 21.79
N ILE A 133 0.06 1.90 20.90
CA ILE A 133 1.42 1.51 21.27
C ILE A 133 2.24 2.72 21.72
N ILE A 134 2.19 3.82 20.96
CA ILE A 134 2.92 5.05 21.25
C ILE A 134 2.54 5.59 22.63
N SER A 135 1.24 5.65 22.93
CA SER A 135 0.76 6.16 24.22
C SER A 135 1.08 5.25 25.41
N ALA A 136 1.46 4.00 25.15
CA ALA A 136 1.85 3.05 26.21
C ALA A 136 3.33 3.18 26.65
N VAL A 137 4.13 4.01 25.99
CA VAL A 137 5.58 4.14 26.24
C VAL A 137 5.95 5.58 26.52
N ASP A 138 6.46 5.85 27.72
CA ASP A 138 7.08 7.13 28.05
C ASP A 138 8.54 7.12 27.57
N LEU A 139 8.81 7.85 26.49
CA LEU A 139 10.15 7.98 25.93
C LEU A 139 11.07 8.93 26.74
N ASP A 140 10.50 9.77 27.60
CA ASP A 140 11.24 10.69 28.48
C ASP A 140 11.67 10.00 29.79
N ASP A 141 11.05 8.88 30.15
CA ASP A 141 11.44 8.09 31.32
C ASP A 141 12.80 7.38 31.05
N PRO A 142 13.87 7.69 31.83
CA PRO A 142 15.17 7.04 31.69
C PRO A 142 15.15 5.54 31.98
N GLU A 143 14.15 5.04 32.73
CA GLU A 143 13.97 3.62 33.01
C GLU A 143 13.29 2.84 31.88
N THR A 144 12.77 3.51 30.85
CA THR A 144 12.20 2.87 29.66
C THR A 144 13.27 2.04 28.96
N SER A 145 13.05 0.72 28.87
CA SER A 145 14.02 -0.20 28.29
C SER A 145 14.25 0.04 26.80
N ALA A 146 15.44 -0.34 26.30
CA ALA A 146 15.77 -0.24 24.87
C ALA A 146 14.77 -0.99 23.98
N ALA A 147 14.22 -2.12 24.43
CA ALA A 147 13.21 -2.87 23.72
C ALA A 147 11.87 -2.10 23.63
N MET A 148 11.41 -1.50 24.72
CA MET A 148 10.19 -0.68 24.71
C MET A 148 10.34 0.54 23.81
N ARG A 149 11.50 1.22 23.87
CA ARG A 149 11.82 2.32 22.95
C ARG A 149 11.76 1.87 21.48
N ALA A 150 12.36 0.71 21.17
CA ALA A 150 12.34 0.18 19.81
C ALA A 150 10.92 -0.13 19.34
N TYR A 151 10.07 -0.69 20.18
CA TYR A 151 8.67 -0.98 19.84
C TYR A 151 7.86 0.29 19.62
N ALA A 152 8.05 1.32 20.43
CA ALA A 152 7.46 2.65 20.15
C ALA A 152 7.97 3.21 18.83
N GLY A 153 9.28 3.11 18.54
CA GLY A 153 9.86 3.54 17.27
C GLY A 153 9.26 2.85 16.05
N MET A 154 8.96 1.55 16.15
CA MET A 154 8.26 0.81 15.10
C MET A 154 6.84 1.34 14.87
N ALA A 155 6.11 1.64 15.95
CA ALA A 155 4.77 2.21 15.87
C ALA A 155 4.78 3.61 15.21
N TYR A 156 5.74 4.47 15.56
CA TYR A 156 5.94 5.76 14.90
C TYR A 156 6.24 5.58 13.40
N ALA A 157 7.07 4.60 13.02
CA ALA A 157 7.37 4.31 11.63
C ALA A 157 6.12 3.83 10.85
N CYS A 158 5.31 2.94 11.45
CA CYS A 158 4.04 2.49 10.87
C CYS A 158 3.08 3.66 10.69
N ARG A 159 2.90 4.52 11.70
CA ARG A 159 2.02 5.69 11.62
C ARG A 159 2.45 6.66 10.50
N ALA A 160 3.73 6.95 10.40
CA ALA A 160 4.25 7.79 9.33
C ALA A 160 4.00 7.18 7.95
N PHE A 161 4.11 5.87 7.82
CA PHE A 161 3.82 5.16 6.57
C PHE A 161 2.35 5.20 6.19
N ASP A 162 1.44 5.01 7.17
CA ASP A 162 0.01 5.10 6.93
C ASP A 162 -0.43 6.52 6.53
N TYR A 163 0.16 7.55 7.14
CA TYR A 163 -0.05 8.94 6.73
C TYR A 163 0.54 9.25 5.35
N TYR A 164 1.66 8.63 4.98
CA TYR A 164 2.17 8.71 3.62
C TYR A 164 1.18 8.12 2.61
N LEU A 165 0.61 6.95 2.87
CA LEU A 165 -0.42 6.35 2.02
C LEU A 165 -1.66 7.23 1.90
N LEU A 166 -2.17 7.73 3.03
CA LEU A 166 -3.31 8.65 3.06
C LEU A 166 -3.00 9.93 2.27
N THR A 167 -1.80 10.50 2.43
CA THR A 167 -1.38 11.69 1.68
C THR A 167 -1.36 11.41 0.18
N VAL A 168 -0.72 10.32 -0.25
CA VAL A 168 -0.68 9.92 -1.67
C VAL A 168 -2.08 9.75 -2.26
N MET A 169 -3.02 9.17 -1.52
CA MET A 169 -4.39 8.94 -2.00
C MET A 169 -5.25 10.20 -1.97
N PHE A 170 -5.28 10.92 -0.86
CA PHE A 170 -6.28 11.96 -0.57
C PHE A 170 -5.80 13.39 -0.78
N GLU A 171 -4.49 13.66 -0.85
CA GLU A 171 -4.01 14.97 -1.31
C GLU A 171 -4.28 15.10 -2.82
N PRO A 172 -5.10 16.08 -3.25
CA PRO A 172 -5.43 16.20 -4.65
C PRO A 172 -4.28 16.84 -5.44
N VAL A 173 -4.00 16.25 -6.58
CA VAL A 173 -3.14 16.84 -7.62
C VAL A 173 -4.04 17.49 -8.66
N GLU A 174 -3.66 18.69 -9.11
CA GLU A 174 -4.38 19.42 -10.15
C GLU A 174 -4.50 18.58 -11.43
N ASN A 175 -5.68 18.59 -12.05
CA ASN A 175 -5.94 17.91 -13.30
C ASN A 175 -7.01 18.65 -14.12
N ILE A 176 -7.10 18.35 -15.40
CA ILE A 176 -8.04 19.02 -16.32
C ILE A 176 -9.49 18.54 -16.19
N TYR A 177 -9.75 17.46 -15.44
CA TYR A 177 -11.05 16.78 -15.40
C TYR A 177 -11.91 17.19 -14.20
N THR A 178 -11.28 17.59 -13.09
CA THR A 178 -11.98 18.02 -11.85
C THR A 178 -11.40 19.32 -11.33
N ASP A 179 -12.26 20.24 -10.89
CA ASP A 179 -11.82 21.46 -10.22
C ASP A 179 -11.51 21.18 -8.75
N CYS A 180 -10.24 20.96 -8.45
CA CYS A 180 -9.73 20.75 -7.09
C CYS A 180 -9.07 22.02 -6.49
N SER A 181 -9.20 23.18 -7.12
CA SER A 181 -8.52 24.43 -6.72
C SER A 181 -8.74 24.82 -5.25
N LYS A 182 -9.93 24.55 -4.71
CA LYS A 182 -10.28 24.85 -3.30
C LYS A 182 -9.52 23.99 -2.29
N VAL A 183 -9.11 22.79 -2.68
CA VAL A 183 -8.55 21.75 -1.78
C VAL A 183 -7.12 21.35 -2.11
N LEU A 184 -6.49 22.03 -3.07
CA LEU A 184 -5.07 21.83 -3.38
C LEU A 184 -4.19 22.07 -2.15
N GLY A 185 -3.24 21.17 -1.90
CA GLY A 185 -2.37 21.23 -0.75
C GLY A 185 -3.02 20.84 0.58
N LEU A 186 -4.25 20.28 0.56
CA LEU A 186 -4.89 19.70 1.74
C LEU A 186 -4.78 18.19 1.70
N THR A 187 -4.33 17.58 2.80
CA THR A 187 -4.15 16.13 2.94
C THR A 187 -5.35 15.49 3.67
N VAL A 188 -5.15 14.99 4.88
CA VAL A 188 -6.17 14.35 5.73
C VAL A 188 -6.11 14.90 7.16
N PRO A 189 -7.13 14.70 8.00
CA PRO A 189 -7.07 15.07 9.41
C PRO A 189 -5.97 14.35 10.16
N ARG A 190 -5.32 15.04 11.09
CA ARG A 190 -4.37 14.43 12.01
C ARG A 190 -5.11 13.74 13.16
N VAL A 191 -4.82 12.47 13.38
CA VAL A 191 -5.26 11.67 14.54
C VAL A 191 -4.02 11.03 15.15
N ASP A 192 -3.65 11.45 16.33
CA ASP A 192 -2.50 10.93 17.06
C ASP A 192 -2.91 10.44 18.46
N GLU A 193 -1.94 10.04 19.28
CA GLU A 193 -2.15 9.53 20.64
C GLU A 193 -2.75 10.55 21.61
N THR A 194 -2.76 11.84 21.25
CA THR A 194 -3.34 12.92 22.04
C THR A 194 -4.75 13.30 21.59
N THR A 195 -5.22 12.76 20.47
CA THR A 195 -6.51 13.10 19.88
C THR A 195 -7.64 12.44 20.65
N ASP A 196 -8.42 13.22 21.35
CA ASP A 196 -9.62 12.77 22.07
C ASP A 196 -10.88 12.80 21.16
N PRO A 197 -11.99 12.16 21.57
CA PRO A 197 -13.22 12.13 20.79
C PRO A 197 -13.86 13.50 20.51
N GLU A 198 -13.64 14.51 21.33
CA GLU A 198 -14.19 15.85 21.10
C GLU A 198 -13.35 16.60 20.06
N THR A 199 -12.04 16.49 20.13
CA THR A 199 -11.12 17.04 19.13
C THR A 199 -11.37 16.37 17.77
N ALA A 200 -11.58 15.06 17.74
CA ALA A 200 -11.83 14.30 16.50
C ALA A 200 -13.10 14.77 15.76
N LYS A 201 -14.14 15.25 16.47
CA LYS A 201 -15.39 15.74 15.88
C LYS A 201 -15.26 17.09 15.15
N ASN A 202 -14.16 17.80 15.29
CA ASN A 202 -13.92 19.07 14.61
C ASN A 202 -12.46 19.18 14.17
N ASN A 203 -12.01 18.20 13.40
CA ASN A 203 -10.62 18.01 13.01
C ASN A 203 -10.46 18.30 11.50
N PRO A 204 -9.94 19.47 11.10
CA PRO A 204 -9.77 19.81 9.70
C PRO A 204 -8.65 18.98 9.05
N ARG A 205 -8.61 19.03 7.73
CA ARG A 205 -7.49 18.48 6.95
C ARG A 205 -6.20 19.24 7.26
N MET A 206 -5.10 18.53 7.44
CA MET A 206 -3.76 19.12 7.45
C MET A 206 -3.45 19.73 6.08
N THR A 207 -2.67 20.78 6.07
CA THR A 207 -1.97 21.24 4.87
C THR A 207 -0.88 20.22 4.49
N HIS A 208 -0.36 20.31 3.24
CA HIS A 208 0.78 19.54 2.79
C HIS A 208 1.97 19.64 3.77
N ASP A 209 2.39 20.89 4.08
CA ASP A 209 3.54 21.13 4.95
C ASP A 209 3.33 20.56 6.36
N GLU A 210 2.12 20.66 6.92
CA GLU A 210 1.79 20.07 8.23
C GLU A 210 1.88 18.53 8.20
N ALA A 211 1.37 17.90 7.14
CA ALA A 211 1.42 16.43 7.00
C ALA A 211 2.86 15.94 6.82
N ILE A 212 3.66 16.61 5.97
CA ILE A 212 5.08 16.31 5.80
C ILE A 212 5.84 16.48 7.12
N ALA A 213 5.66 17.60 7.80
CA ALA A 213 6.32 17.85 9.08
C ALA A 213 5.96 16.80 10.14
N PHE A 214 4.68 16.38 10.19
CA PHE A 214 4.21 15.36 11.11
C PHE A 214 4.86 14.00 10.83
N MET A 215 4.84 13.53 9.57
CA MET A 215 5.49 12.28 9.18
C MET A 215 7.00 12.29 9.44
N LEU A 216 7.70 13.39 9.12
CA LEU A 216 9.14 13.52 9.35
C LEU A 216 9.49 13.59 10.85
N SER A 217 8.61 14.16 11.68
CA SER A 217 8.75 14.13 13.15
C SER A 217 8.66 12.70 13.68
N ASP A 218 7.63 11.95 13.29
CA ASP A 218 7.49 10.53 13.65
C ASP A 218 8.71 9.71 13.23
N LEU A 219 9.19 9.89 12.01
CA LEU A 219 10.37 9.19 11.50
C LEU A 219 11.66 9.60 12.22
N SER A 220 11.74 10.80 12.78
CA SER A 220 12.89 11.20 13.60
C SER A 220 12.88 10.49 14.94
N ILE A 221 11.72 10.37 15.58
CA ILE A 221 11.56 9.60 16.81
C ILE A 221 11.84 8.12 16.56
N ALA A 222 11.29 7.56 15.47
CA ALA A 222 11.53 6.18 15.07
C ALA A 222 13.02 5.89 14.83
N GLU A 223 13.73 6.81 14.15
CA GLU A 223 15.17 6.72 13.92
C GLU A 223 15.94 6.64 15.23
N ASP A 224 15.66 7.55 16.17
CA ASP A 224 16.35 7.57 17.45
C ASP A 224 16.06 6.32 18.31
N CYS A 225 14.83 5.84 18.29
CA CYS A 225 14.42 4.64 19.03
C CYS A 225 14.99 3.34 18.46
N LEU A 226 15.25 3.28 17.14
CA LEU A 226 15.72 2.06 16.47
C LEU A 226 17.25 2.00 16.29
N LYS A 227 17.99 3.05 16.67
CA LYS A 227 19.45 3.01 16.63
C LYS A 227 20.00 1.88 17.51
N GLY A 228 20.73 0.95 16.88
CA GLY A 228 21.33 -0.20 17.58
C GLY A 228 20.35 -1.34 17.88
N TYR A 229 19.11 -1.27 17.40
CA TYR A 229 18.12 -2.33 17.54
C TYR A 229 17.88 -3.02 16.18
N THR A 230 17.79 -4.35 16.21
CA THR A 230 17.46 -5.15 15.02
C THR A 230 16.19 -5.94 15.31
N PRO A 231 15.11 -5.75 14.54
CA PRO A 231 13.90 -6.55 14.66
C PRO A 231 14.17 -8.04 14.42
N THR A 232 13.39 -8.90 15.06
CA THR A 232 13.51 -10.35 14.94
C THR A 232 12.95 -10.90 13.63
N THR A 233 12.05 -10.15 12.98
CA THR A 233 11.40 -10.50 11.70
C THR A 233 11.35 -9.29 10.78
N LYS A 234 11.21 -9.54 9.48
CA LYS A 234 11.02 -8.48 8.47
C LYS A 234 9.59 -7.93 8.43
N GLU A 235 8.69 -8.49 9.20
CA GLU A 235 7.33 -7.96 9.40
C GLU A 235 7.35 -6.67 10.25
N LEU A 236 8.40 -6.45 11.02
CA LEU A 236 8.57 -5.27 11.85
C LEU A 236 9.53 -4.27 11.19
N PRO A 237 9.18 -2.96 11.16
CA PRO A 237 10.04 -1.94 10.60
C PRO A 237 11.41 -1.89 11.29
N SER A 238 12.48 -1.97 10.50
CA SER A 238 13.87 -1.75 10.94
C SER A 238 14.29 -0.29 10.71
N LEU A 239 15.46 0.08 11.20
CA LEU A 239 16.05 1.40 10.92
C LEU A 239 16.20 1.66 9.42
N ALA A 240 16.53 0.64 8.62
CA ALA A 240 16.60 0.76 7.17
C ALA A 240 15.21 1.07 6.55
N VAL A 241 14.14 0.47 7.09
CA VAL A 241 12.76 0.77 6.67
C VAL A 241 12.37 2.20 7.03
N VAL A 242 12.76 2.71 8.21
CA VAL A 242 12.54 4.12 8.59
C VAL A 242 13.18 5.07 7.58
N TYR A 243 14.41 4.80 7.18
CA TYR A 243 15.08 5.59 6.13
C TYR A 243 14.38 5.49 4.79
N GLY A 244 13.89 4.30 4.42
CA GLY A 244 13.12 4.09 3.19
C GLY A 244 11.80 4.87 3.19
N ILE A 245 11.03 4.83 4.29
CA ILE A 245 9.80 5.62 4.42
C ILE A 245 10.11 7.12 4.32
N ARG A 246 11.18 7.57 4.98
CA ARG A 246 11.61 8.97 4.93
C ARG A 246 11.99 9.40 3.50
N ALA A 247 12.68 8.55 2.75
CA ALA A 247 12.99 8.80 1.35
C ALA A 247 11.72 8.96 0.51
N LYS A 248 10.70 8.11 0.72
CA LYS A 248 9.39 8.18 0.02
C LYS A 248 8.63 9.47 0.36
N VAL A 249 8.59 9.87 1.64
CA VAL A 249 7.97 11.14 2.08
C VAL A 249 8.67 12.33 1.44
N LEU A 250 10.00 12.34 1.43
CA LEU A 250 10.79 13.43 0.84
C LEU A 250 10.70 13.47 -0.71
N MET A 251 10.48 12.32 -1.37
CA MET A 251 10.16 12.28 -2.81
C MET A 251 8.80 12.94 -3.09
N TRP A 252 7.80 12.67 -2.24
CA TRP A 252 6.48 13.31 -2.36
C TRP A 252 6.55 14.82 -2.15
N ASP A 253 7.36 15.28 -1.21
CA ASP A 253 7.66 16.71 -0.95
C ASP A 253 8.68 17.33 -1.93
N GLU A 254 9.14 16.57 -2.94
CA GLU A 254 10.14 17.00 -3.92
C GLU A 254 11.47 17.52 -3.31
N LYS A 255 11.80 17.10 -2.09
CA LYS A 255 13.09 17.37 -1.42
C LYS A 255 14.15 16.37 -1.91
N TYR A 256 14.42 16.41 -3.19
CA TYR A 256 15.23 15.39 -3.89
C TYR A 256 16.62 15.17 -3.29
N SER A 257 17.33 16.22 -2.87
CA SER A 257 18.66 16.06 -2.27
C SER A 257 18.63 15.24 -0.98
N GLU A 258 17.61 15.47 -0.14
CA GLU A 258 17.42 14.71 1.10
C GLU A 258 16.89 13.31 0.82
N ALA A 259 15.97 13.16 -0.14
CA ALA A 259 15.46 11.87 -0.57
C ALA A 259 16.59 10.95 -1.04
N ALA A 260 17.51 11.45 -1.88
CA ALA A 260 18.69 10.70 -2.32
C ALA A 260 19.56 10.24 -1.15
N ARG A 261 19.80 11.13 -0.18
CA ARG A 261 20.59 10.80 1.02
C ARG A 261 19.93 9.69 1.84
N TYR A 262 18.61 9.75 2.08
CA TYR A 262 17.92 8.74 2.87
C TYR A 262 17.72 7.42 2.12
N ALA A 263 17.56 7.45 0.80
CA ALA A 263 17.56 6.24 -0.02
C ALA A 263 18.91 5.50 0.07
N ARG A 264 20.03 6.24 -0.02
CA ARG A 264 21.38 5.68 0.18
C ARG A 264 21.58 5.14 1.59
N LEU A 265 21.15 5.86 2.63
CA LEU A 265 21.20 5.37 4.01
C LEU A 265 20.37 4.11 4.22
N ALA A 266 19.21 4.00 3.56
CA ALA A 266 18.38 2.79 3.61
C ALA A 266 19.12 1.59 3.01
N ILE A 267 19.72 1.74 1.82
CA ILE A 267 20.52 0.70 1.16
C ILE A 267 21.70 0.25 2.06
N ASP A 268 22.50 1.21 2.51
CA ASP A 268 23.72 0.93 3.28
C ASP A 268 23.41 0.30 4.65
N THR A 269 22.33 0.75 5.31
CA THR A 269 21.88 0.21 6.61
C THR A 269 21.27 -1.17 6.47
N PHE A 270 20.52 -1.42 5.39
CA PHE A 270 19.91 -2.71 5.12
C PHE A 270 20.96 -3.78 4.81
N GLY A 271 21.94 -3.45 3.97
CA GLY A 271 23.05 -4.34 3.61
C GLY A 271 22.64 -5.57 2.77
N GLY A 272 21.38 -5.66 2.36
CA GLY A 272 20.90 -6.69 1.44
C GLY A 272 21.14 -6.30 -0.02
N SER A 273 20.80 -7.20 -0.93
CA SER A 273 20.99 -7.00 -2.37
C SER A 273 19.69 -7.24 -3.15
N PRO A 274 19.52 -6.62 -4.32
CA PRO A 274 18.38 -6.88 -5.20
C PRO A 274 18.17 -8.35 -5.52
N VAL A 275 16.91 -8.70 -5.82
CA VAL A 275 16.50 -10.07 -6.21
C VAL A 275 17.24 -10.49 -7.48
N THR A 276 17.79 -11.69 -7.47
CA THR A 276 18.43 -12.30 -8.64
C THR A 276 17.40 -12.90 -9.61
N ALA A 277 17.81 -13.14 -10.87
CA ALA A 277 16.95 -13.80 -11.87
C ALA A 277 16.44 -15.18 -11.39
N ALA A 278 17.29 -15.96 -10.73
CA ALA A 278 16.92 -17.26 -10.19
C ALA A 278 15.85 -17.17 -9.09
N GLN A 279 15.99 -16.20 -8.18
CA GLN A 279 15.00 -15.99 -7.13
C GLN A 279 13.70 -15.38 -7.67
N TRP A 280 13.79 -14.50 -8.66
CA TRP A 280 12.63 -13.87 -9.27
C TRP A 280 11.71 -14.89 -9.95
N ASN A 281 12.30 -15.82 -10.71
CA ASN A 281 11.58 -16.80 -11.52
C ASN A 281 11.37 -18.16 -10.83
N ASP A 282 11.77 -18.32 -9.55
CA ASP A 282 11.61 -19.57 -8.84
C ASP A 282 10.13 -19.92 -8.65
N VAL A 283 9.71 -21.11 -9.11
CA VAL A 283 8.29 -21.52 -9.07
C VAL A 283 7.77 -21.79 -7.67
N ASN A 284 8.65 -22.03 -6.70
CA ASN A 284 8.29 -22.39 -5.33
C ASN A 284 8.36 -21.21 -4.38
N THR A 285 9.27 -20.25 -4.64
CA THR A 285 9.59 -19.16 -3.70
C THR A 285 9.53 -17.77 -4.32
N GLY A 286 9.25 -17.64 -5.63
CA GLY A 286 9.21 -16.37 -6.35
C GLY A 286 8.08 -15.47 -5.83
N PHE A 287 8.43 -14.32 -5.25
CA PHE A 287 7.52 -13.31 -4.67
C PHE A 287 6.46 -13.88 -3.69
N ASN A 288 6.79 -14.96 -3.01
CA ASN A 288 5.94 -15.54 -1.96
C ASN A 288 6.70 -15.83 -0.66
N THR A 289 8.02 -15.68 -0.67
CA THR A 289 8.89 -15.92 0.49
C THR A 289 9.89 -14.78 0.62
N ALA A 290 9.99 -14.20 1.82
CA ALA A 290 10.91 -13.10 2.11
C ALA A 290 12.37 -13.53 1.84
N ASN A 291 13.11 -12.67 1.15
CA ASN A 291 14.48 -12.90 0.75
C ASN A 291 15.40 -11.72 1.13
N GLN A 292 16.66 -11.74 0.66
CA GLN A 292 17.65 -10.71 1.02
C GLN A 292 17.34 -9.31 0.47
N ALA A 293 16.45 -9.17 -0.52
CA ALA A 293 16.06 -7.88 -1.08
C ALA A 293 14.91 -7.21 -0.31
N TRP A 294 14.13 -7.97 0.42
CA TRP A 294 12.95 -7.46 1.11
C TRP A 294 13.33 -6.82 2.43
N MET A 295 13.10 -5.53 2.53
CA MET A 295 13.35 -4.72 3.73
C MET A 295 12.21 -4.86 4.73
N TRP A 296 10.96 -4.96 4.23
CA TRP A 296 9.74 -5.08 5.00
C TRP A 296 8.71 -5.93 4.25
N ASN A 297 8.02 -6.83 4.95
CA ASN A 297 6.97 -7.68 4.38
C ASN A 297 5.83 -7.88 5.37
N ILE A 298 4.69 -8.30 4.86
CA ILE A 298 3.59 -8.88 5.64
C ILE A 298 3.56 -10.38 5.39
N HIS A 299 2.97 -11.13 6.33
CA HIS A 299 2.87 -12.57 6.25
C HIS A 299 1.40 -13.01 6.33
N TYR A 300 0.97 -13.80 5.36
CA TYR A 300 -0.30 -14.51 5.41
C TYR A 300 -0.08 -15.89 6.01
N SER A 301 -0.66 -16.17 7.18
CA SER A 301 -0.62 -17.49 7.77
C SER A 301 -1.72 -18.39 7.21
N ALA A 302 -1.48 -19.70 7.17
CA ALA A 302 -2.49 -20.69 6.77
C ALA A 302 -3.78 -20.62 7.62
N GLU A 303 -3.65 -20.22 8.89
CA GLU A 303 -4.77 -20.10 9.84
C GLU A 303 -5.67 -18.90 9.53
N ASN A 304 -5.08 -17.80 9.07
CA ASN A 304 -5.81 -16.56 8.74
C ASN A 304 -6.18 -16.48 7.25
N MET A 305 -5.80 -17.47 6.45
CA MET A 305 -6.03 -17.47 5.02
C MET A 305 -7.53 -17.49 4.69
N ARG A 306 -7.94 -16.58 3.80
CA ARG A 306 -9.28 -16.54 3.21
C ARG A 306 -9.19 -16.92 1.74
N ASN A 307 -10.09 -17.76 1.26
CA ASN A 307 -10.09 -18.21 -0.14
C ASN A 307 -10.14 -17.02 -1.13
N LEU A 308 -10.96 -16.02 -0.85
CA LEU A 308 -11.17 -14.89 -1.77
C LEU A 308 -10.39 -13.64 -1.35
N ALA A 309 -10.32 -13.34 -0.05
CA ALA A 309 -9.66 -12.15 0.48
C ALA A 309 -8.18 -12.45 0.79
N ASN A 310 -7.36 -12.66 -0.23
CA ASN A 310 -5.91 -12.81 -0.11
C ASN A 310 -5.20 -12.39 -1.40
N PHE A 311 -3.94 -11.98 -1.24
CA PHE A 311 -3.15 -11.40 -2.33
C PHE A 311 -2.91 -12.40 -3.48
N THR A 312 -2.53 -13.64 -3.17
CA THR A 312 -2.26 -14.68 -4.17
C THR A 312 -3.51 -15.02 -4.99
N GLY A 313 -4.67 -15.11 -4.32
CA GLY A 313 -5.96 -15.34 -4.98
C GLY A 313 -6.39 -14.22 -5.94
N TRP A 314 -5.74 -13.05 -5.92
CA TRP A 314 -5.95 -11.97 -6.88
C TRP A 314 -4.85 -11.88 -7.94
N MET A 315 -3.59 -12.17 -7.59
CA MET A 315 -2.43 -11.78 -8.38
C MET A 315 -1.65 -12.93 -8.99
N SER A 316 -1.84 -14.17 -8.53
CA SER A 316 -1.16 -15.32 -9.13
C SER A 316 -1.91 -15.84 -10.34
N GLY A 317 -1.32 -15.77 -11.52
CA GLY A 317 -1.88 -16.38 -12.73
C GLY A 317 -1.88 -17.91 -12.71
N GLU A 318 -1.29 -18.55 -11.71
CA GLU A 318 -1.20 -20.01 -11.58
C GLU A 318 -2.18 -20.60 -10.55
N ALA A 319 -2.74 -19.79 -9.64
CA ALA A 319 -3.68 -20.26 -8.62
C ALA A 319 -5.01 -20.75 -9.23
N ASP A 320 -5.51 -21.90 -8.73
CA ASP A 320 -6.80 -22.46 -9.13
C ASP A 320 -7.92 -22.11 -8.12
N TRP A 321 -7.69 -21.09 -7.33
CA TRP A 321 -8.65 -20.52 -6.38
C TRP A 321 -8.68 -19.00 -6.48
N GLY A 322 -9.67 -18.38 -5.82
CA GLY A 322 -9.81 -16.94 -5.76
C GLY A 322 -10.22 -16.33 -7.08
N TYR A 323 -9.91 -15.05 -7.25
CA TYR A 323 -10.35 -14.29 -8.42
C TYR A 323 -9.37 -14.37 -9.60
N SER A 324 -8.09 -14.66 -9.36
CA SER A 324 -7.07 -14.74 -10.41
C SER A 324 -7.39 -15.81 -11.46
N SER A 325 -7.97 -16.95 -11.06
CA SER A 325 -8.42 -18.01 -11.97
C SER A 325 -9.61 -17.62 -12.87
N LEU A 326 -10.29 -16.51 -12.56
CA LEU A 326 -11.42 -15.98 -13.32
C LEU A 326 -11.04 -14.73 -14.10
N THR A 327 -10.15 -13.90 -13.56
CA THR A 327 -9.80 -12.59 -14.12
C THR A 327 -8.51 -12.62 -14.94
N PHE A 328 -7.64 -13.59 -14.72
CA PHE A 328 -6.35 -13.72 -15.40
C PHE A 328 -5.55 -12.39 -15.37
N PRO A 329 -4.96 -12.03 -14.22
CA PRO A 329 -4.26 -10.76 -14.06
C PRO A 329 -3.09 -10.66 -15.05
N SER A 330 -3.15 -9.70 -15.97
CA SER A 330 -2.24 -9.59 -17.11
C SER A 330 -1.66 -8.19 -17.21
N ILE A 331 -0.39 -8.08 -17.60
CA ILE A 331 0.28 -6.79 -17.81
C ILE A 331 -0.29 -6.08 -19.06
N ASP A 332 -0.36 -4.74 -18.99
CA ASP A 332 -0.57 -3.92 -20.20
C ASP A 332 0.53 -4.19 -21.23
N LYS A 333 0.12 -4.47 -22.47
CA LYS A 333 1.06 -4.82 -23.55
C LYS A 333 2.09 -3.73 -23.82
N SER A 334 1.72 -2.45 -23.71
CA SER A 334 2.66 -1.35 -23.95
C SER A 334 3.75 -1.25 -22.88
N LEU A 335 3.46 -1.68 -21.67
CA LEU A 335 4.46 -1.79 -20.61
C LEU A 335 5.33 -3.06 -20.80
N TYR A 336 4.72 -4.19 -21.16
CA TYR A 336 5.43 -5.43 -21.47
C TYR A 336 6.45 -5.24 -22.61
N ASP A 337 6.06 -4.54 -23.67
CA ASP A 337 6.91 -4.27 -24.84
C ASP A 337 8.16 -3.42 -24.51
N LYS A 338 8.16 -2.71 -23.37
CA LYS A 338 9.31 -1.95 -22.88
C LYS A 338 10.35 -2.81 -22.14
N ILE A 339 9.99 -4.04 -21.77
CA ILE A 339 10.92 -4.97 -21.16
C ILE A 339 11.77 -5.60 -22.26
N ALA A 340 13.08 -5.43 -22.22
CA ALA A 340 13.98 -6.01 -23.21
C ALA A 340 13.98 -7.54 -23.15
N ASP A 341 14.28 -8.20 -24.26
CA ASP A 341 14.26 -9.68 -24.34
C ASP A 341 15.32 -10.35 -23.46
N ASN A 342 16.41 -9.67 -23.17
CA ASN A 342 17.47 -10.14 -22.26
C ASN A 342 17.29 -9.67 -20.80
N ASP A 343 16.17 -9.02 -20.49
CA ASP A 343 15.76 -8.72 -19.11
C ASP A 343 14.88 -9.87 -18.59
N PHE A 344 15.36 -10.56 -17.57
CA PHE A 344 14.67 -11.74 -17.03
C PHE A 344 13.26 -11.42 -16.46
N ARG A 345 12.94 -10.17 -16.15
CA ARG A 345 11.60 -9.76 -15.70
C ARG A 345 10.53 -9.98 -16.77
N LYS A 346 10.94 -10.11 -18.04
CA LYS A 346 10.05 -10.40 -19.15
C LYS A 346 9.35 -11.74 -19.02
N TYR A 347 10.05 -12.74 -18.46
CA TYR A 347 9.50 -14.08 -18.21
C TYR A 347 8.46 -14.12 -17.07
N SER A 348 8.22 -13.01 -16.39
CA SER A 348 7.07 -12.86 -15.46
C SER A 348 5.71 -12.79 -16.15
N PHE A 349 5.69 -12.77 -17.48
CA PHE A 349 4.46 -12.60 -18.26
C PHE A 349 4.48 -13.53 -19.46
N LEU A 350 3.40 -14.27 -19.68
CA LEU A 350 3.30 -15.20 -20.79
C LEU A 350 3.32 -14.47 -22.13
N ASP A 351 4.12 -14.95 -23.06
CA ASP A 351 4.14 -14.50 -24.45
C ASP A 351 4.25 -15.72 -25.39
N PRO A 352 3.13 -16.43 -25.63
CA PRO A 352 3.13 -17.66 -26.42
C PRO A 352 3.50 -17.45 -27.90
N GLU A 353 3.45 -16.21 -28.39
CA GLU A 353 3.90 -15.89 -29.76
C GLU A 353 5.42 -15.78 -29.86
N LYS A 354 6.11 -15.54 -28.74
CA LYS A 354 7.54 -15.28 -28.67
C LYS A 354 8.35 -16.38 -28.04
N TYR A 355 7.79 -17.05 -27.05
CA TYR A 355 8.48 -18.05 -26.22
C TYR A 355 7.74 -19.38 -26.22
N ASP A 356 8.48 -20.51 -26.21
CA ASP A 356 7.93 -21.84 -26.00
C ASP A 356 7.58 -22.04 -24.52
N PHE A 357 6.69 -22.98 -24.25
CA PHE A 357 6.35 -23.40 -22.87
C PHE A 357 7.59 -23.69 -22.01
N TYR A 358 8.61 -24.30 -22.59
CA TYR A 358 9.84 -24.67 -21.86
C TYR A 358 10.73 -23.47 -21.48
N ASP A 359 10.47 -22.29 -22.02
CA ASP A 359 11.17 -21.07 -21.64
C ASP A 359 10.65 -20.51 -20.31
N TYR A 360 9.44 -20.90 -19.92
CA TYR A 360 8.81 -20.44 -18.67
C TYR A 360 9.03 -21.44 -17.54
N GLN A 361 9.22 -20.90 -16.35
CA GLN A 361 9.17 -21.66 -15.11
C GLN A 361 7.78 -21.53 -14.52
N THR A 362 7.03 -22.63 -14.44
CA THR A 362 5.64 -22.65 -13.97
C THR A 362 5.35 -23.92 -13.17
N CYS A 363 4.47 -23.81 -12.17
CA CYS A 363 3.93 -24.96 -11.44
C CYS A 363 2.72 -25.59 -12.13
N ARG A 364 2.14 -24.92 -13.13
CA ARG A 364 1.03 -25.44 -13.94
C ARG A 364 1.58 -26.27 -15.10
N ASP A 365 0.74 -27.15 -15.63
CA ASP A 365 1.06 -27.98 -16.79
C ASP A 365 1.03 -27.19 -18.11
N ARG A 366 1.50 -27.85 -19.17
CA ARG A 366 1.56 -27.26 -20.50
C ARG A 366 0.17 -26.89 -21.04
N GLU A 367 -0.83 -27.74 -20.82
CA GLU A 367 -2.18 -27.54 -21.33
C GLU A 367 -2.79 -26.24 -20.77
N TYR A 368 -2.62 -26.01 -19.47
CA TYR A 368 -3.06 -24.76 -18.83
C TYR A 368 -2.36 -23.52 -19.43
N ILE A 369 -1.04 -23.57 -19.59
CA ILE A 369 -0.26 -22.43 -20.09
C ILE A 369 -0.57 -22.13 -21.56
N GLU A 370 -0.83 -23.17 -22.39
CA GLU A 370 -1.21 -22.98 -23.80
C GLU A 370 -2.60 -22.37 -23.96
N ASP A 371 -3.52 -22.62 -23.02
CA ASP A 371 -4.86 -22.05 -23.03
C ASP A 371 -4.95 -20.69 -22.31
N ALA A 372 -3.96 -20.30 -21.54
CA ALA A 372 -3.94 -19.05 -20.80
C ALA A 372 -3.77 -17.83 -21.74
N PRO A 373 -4.36 -16.68 -21.40
CA PRO A 373 -4.22 -15.49 -22.22
C PRO A 373 -2.76 -15.00 -22.24
N ALA A 374 -2.34 -14.44 -23.39
CA ALA A 374 -1.05 -13.76 -23.49
C ALA A 374 -0.94 -12.63 -22.45
N HIS A 375 0.26 -12.44 -21.92
CA HIS A 375 0.61 -11.46 -20.90
C HIS A 375 0.09 -11.76 -19.49
N LEU A 376 -0.47 -12.98 -19.24
CA LEU A 376 -0.81 -13.46 -17.90
C LEU A 376 0.41 -13.38 -16.97
N SER A 377 0.21 -12.91 -15.75
CA SER A 377 1.28 -12.78 -14.76
C SER A 377 1.69 -14.11 -14.15
N LEU A 378 2.98 -14.39 -14.22
CA LEU A 378 3.67 -15.46 -13.49
C LEU A 378 4.59 -14.92 -12.38
N LYS A 379 4.50 -13.62 -12.04
CA LYS A 379 5.38 -12.99 -11.05
C LYS A 379 5.13 -13.52 -9.63
N PHE A 380 3.87 -13.58 -9.22
CA PHE A 380 3.50 -13.98 -7.85
C PHE A 380 3.17 -15.46 -7.82
N ARG A 381 4.02 -16.25 -7.16
CA ARG A 381 3.91 -17.70 -7.12
C ARG A 381 3.07 -18.18 -5.95
N CYS A 382 2.42 -19.31 -6.14
CA CYS A 382 1.85 -20.07 -5.03
C CYS A 382 2.96 -20.66 -4.16
N LEU A 383 2.86 -20.60 -2.83
CA LEU A 383 3.89 -21.12 -1.93
C LEU A 383 4.15 -22.60 -2.21
N GLY A 384 5.44 -22.94 -2.39
CA GLY A 384 5.85 -24.31 -2.71
C GLY A 384 5.32 -24.86 -4.03
N GLY A 385 4.77 -24.00 -4.90
CA GLY A 385 4.12 -24.42 -6.15
C GLY A 385 2.74 -25.04 -5.96
N ASP A 386 2.14 -24.96 -4.77
CA ASP A 386 0.79 -25.50 -4.50
C ASP A 386 -0.28 -24.55 -5.05
N TRP A 387 -0.69 -24.77 -6.28
CA TRP A 387 -1.69 -23.98 -6.99
C TRP A 387 -3.13 -24.46 -6.75
N GLU A 388 -3.34 -25.61 -6.06
CA GLU A 388 -4.66 -26.22 -5.83
C GLU A 388 -5.24 -25.82 -4.46
N THR A 389 -4.39 -25.65 -3.43
CA THR A 389 -4.84 -25.50 -2.04
C THR A 389 -4.61 -24.08 -1.53
N TYR A 390 -5.65 -23.24 -1.50
CA TYR A 390 -5.53 -21.83 -1.09
C TYR A 390 -4.91 -21.63 0.30
N SER A 391 -5.16 -22.52 1.26
CA SER A 391 -4.62 -22.44 2.62
C SER A 391 -3.13 -22.81 2.72
N ILE A 392 -2.56 -23.39 1.68
CA ILE A 392 -1.14 -23.70 1.55
C ILE A 392 -0.49 -22.70 0.60
N GLY A 393 -0.88 -22.74 -0.68
CA GLY A 393 -0.27 -21.92 -1.71
C GLY A 393 -0.49 -20.42 -1.57
N GLY A 394 -1.51 -20.01 -0.82
CA GLY A 394 -1.78 -18.60 -0.50
C GLY A 394 -1.14 -18.11 0.80
N ALA A 395 -0.57 -18.99 1.62
CA ALA A 395 0.08 -18.63 2.89
C ALA A 395 1.50 -18.06 2.64
N VAL A 396 1.56 -16.87 2.07
CA VAL A 396 2.75 -16.24 1.49
C VAL A 396 3.22 -15.02 2.29
N ASP A 397 4.48 -14.66 2.10
CA ASP A 397 4.96 -13.32 2.38
C ASP A 397 4.69 -12.41 1.19
N VAL A 398 4.34 -11.14 1.47
CA VAL A 398 4.12 -10.09 0.47
C VAL A 398 5.03 -8.90 0.78
N PRO A 399 5.87 -8.43 -0.17
CA PRO A 399 6.80 -7.34 0.10
C PRO A 399 6.06 -6.01 0.25
N VAL A 400 6.34 -5.28 1.33
CA VAL A 400 5.91 -3.89 1.52
C VAL A 400 6.98 -2.92 1.04
N MET A 401 8.25 -3.27 1.23
CA MET A 401 9.40 -2.48 0.79
C MET A 401 10.55 -3.39 0.39
N ARG A 402 11.11 -3.12 -0.78
CA ARG A 402 12.30 -3.81 -1.29
C ARG A 402 13.45 -2.83 -1.53
N VAL A 403 14.68 -3.31 -1.44
CA VAL A 403 15.86 -2.46 -1.61
C VAL A 403 15.97 -1.85 -3.01
N GLU A 404 15.41 -2.51 -4.01
CA GLU A 404 15.31 -2.01 -5.39
C GLU A 404 14.61 -0.64 -5.47
N GLU A 405 13.58 -0.43 -4.65
CA GLU A 405 12.89 0.86 -4.59
C GLU A 405 13.85 1.98 -4.18
N MET A 406 14.74 1.71 -3.25
CA MET A 406 15.71 2.70 -2.79
C MET A 406 16.74 3.05 -3.86
N TYR A 407 17.17 2.10 -4.71
CA TYR A 407 18.03 2.37 -5.86
C TYR A 407 17.35 3.26 -6.90
N LEU A 408 16.06 3.03 -7.19
CA LEU A 408 15.31 3.81 -8.16
C LEU A 408 14.99 5.22 -7.62
N ILE A 409 14.63 5.35 -6.34
CA ILE A 409 14.47 6.65 -5.67
C ILE A 409 15.78 7.43 -5.70
N GLU A 410 16.91 6.81 -5.38
CA GLU A 410 18.21 7.49 -5.41
C GLU A 410 18.55 7.99 -6.82
N ALA A 411 18.30 7.17 -7.86
CA ALA A 411 18.58 7.55 -9.24
C ALA A 411 17.75 8.77 -9.68
N GLU A 412 16.44 8.78 -9.42
CA GLU A 412 15.60 9.95 -9.73
C GLU A 412 16.04 11.17 -8.90
N ALA A 413 16.18 11.00 -7.59
CA ALA A 413 16.45 12.11 -6.67
C ALA A 413 17.83 12.78 -6.94
N VAL A 414 18.86 11.99 -7.26
CA VAL A 414 20.17 12.53 -7.71
C VAL A 414 20.02 13.23 -9.05
N GLY A 415 19.25 12.66 -9.97
CA GLY A 415 19.01 13.28 -11.27
C GLY A 415 18.32 14.63 -11.19
N MET A 416 17.39 14.78 -10.27
CA MET A 416 16.62 16.02 -10.04
C MET A 416 17.42 17.05 -9.22
N SER A 417 18.25 16.61 -8.28
CA SER A 417 18.98 17.52 -7.39
C SER A 417 20.36 17.91 -7.91
N GLN A 418 21.01 17.11 -8.76
CA GLN A 418 22.35 17.36 -9.27
C GLN A 418 22.34 17.53 -10.80
N SER A 419 22.09 16.45 -11.54
CA SER A 419 21.94 16.49 -13.00
C SER A 419 21.28 15.22 -13.52
N PRO A 420 20.54 15.29 -14.66
CA PRO A 420 19.96 14.11 -15.27
C PRO A 420 21.00 13.02 -15.61
N ALA A 421 22.20 13.42 -16.00
CA ALA A 421 23.29 12.49 -16.31
C ALA A 421 23.79 11.75 -15.06
N ALA A 422 23.85 12.41 -13.89
CA ALA A 422 24.23 11.77 -12.64
C ALA A 422 23.20 10.72 -12.19
N GLY A 423 21.91 11.05 -12.28
CA GLY A 423 20.83 10.09 -12.00
C GLY A 423 20.83 8.91 -12.98
N ALA A 424 21.01 9.18 -14.29
CA ALA A 424 21.11 8.14 -15.30
C ALA A 424 22.30 7.20 -15.08
N ALA A 425 23.42 7.70 -14.55
CA ALA A 425 24.55 6.83 -14.22
C ALA A 425 24.21 5.83 -13.12
N LEU A 426 23.43 6.24 -12.10
CA LEU A 426 22.94 5.33 -11.05
C LEU A 426 21.93 4.33 -11.60
N LEU A 427 20.97 4.78 -12.41
CA LEU A 427 20.01 3.91 -13.06
C LEU A 427 20.70 2.86 -13.94
N ASN A 428 21.64 3.28 -14.80
CA ASN A 428 22.40 2.38 -15.66
C ASN A 428 23.17 1.35 -14.84
N SER A 429 23.82 1.79 -13.75
CA SER A 429 24.56 0.88 -12.86
C SER A 429 23.65 -0.17 -12.23
N PHE A 430 22.49 0.23 -11.70
CA PHE A 430 21.51 -0.70 -11.14
C PHE A 430 21.00 -1.69 -12.19
N MET A 431 20.59 -1.20 -13.35
CA MET A 431 20.03 -2.02 -14.42
C MET A 431 21.07 -3.00 -14.97
N GLN A 432 22.29 -2.55 -15.26
CA GLN A 432 23.37 -3.39 -15.78
C GLN A 432 23.78 -4.48 -14.80
N GLN A 433 23.80 -4.18 -13.52
CA GLN A 433 24.23 -5.13 -12.50
C GLN A 433 23.14 -6.16 -12.18
N TYR A 434 21.87 -5.76 -12.19
CA TYR A 434 20.81 -6.57 -11.57
C TYR A 434 19.67 -6.97 -12.52
N ARG A 435 19.54 -6.36 -13.72
CA ARG A 435 18.40 -6.60 -14.61
C ARG A 435 18.80 -6.95 -16.03
N GLN A 436 19.48 -6.04 -16.70
CA GLN A 436 19.81 -6.13 -18.12
C GLN A 436 21.26 -5.64 -18.34
N SER A 437 22.20 -6.53 -18.61
CA SER A 437 23.63 -6.24 -18.61
C SER A 437 24.09 -5.23 -19.67
N ASP A 438 23.36 -5.05 -20.75
CA ASP A 438 23.62 -4.10 -21.83
C ASP A 438 22.73 -2.85 -21.78
N TYR A 439 21.98 -2.64 -20.67
CA TYR A 439 21.13 -1.48 -20.50
C TYR A 439 21.92 -0.18 -20.62
N SER A 440 21.40 0.76 -21.39
CA SER A 440 22.01 2.07 -21.58
C SER A 440 20.95 3.14 -21.80
N PHE A 441 20.90 4.10 -20.90
CA PHE A 441 19.98 5.22 -20.97
C PHE A 441 20.75 6.54 -20.81
N SER A 442 20.46 7.52 -21.69
CA SER A 442 21.05 8.84 -21.66
C SER A 442 19.95 9.90 -21.86
N PRO A 443 19.46 10.53 -20.78
CA PRO A 443 18.39 11.51 -20.86
C PRO A 443 18.85 12.83 -21.47
N ALA A 444 18.00 13.48 -22.25
CA ALA A 444 18.21 14.83 -22.71
C ALA A 444 17.77 15.86 -21.65
N THR A 445 16.78 15.52 -20.85
CA THR A 445 16.19 16.39 -19.82
C THR A 445 15.99 15.65 -18.49
N ALA A 446 15.76 16.39 -17.40
CA ALA A 446 15.35 15.81 -16.12
C ALA A 446 14.02 15.05 -16.24
N ARG A 447 13.11 15.53 -17.09
CA ARG A 447 11.84 14.88 -17.36
C ARG A 447 12.01 13.52 -18.03
N ASP A 448 12.94 13.37 -18.96
CA ASP A 448 13.22 12.08 -19.61
C ASP A 448 13.71 11.06 -18.58
N LEU A 449 14.56 11.49 -17.63
CA LEU A 449 15.01 10.63 -16.54
C LEU A 449 13.85 10.19 -15.63
N GLN A 450 13.01 11.13 -15.22
CA GLN A 450 11.83 10.80 -14.39
C GLN A 450 10.92 9.78 -15.07
N LEU A 451 10.65 9.95 -16.36
CA LEU A 451 9.80 9.04 -17.12
C LEU A 451 10.42 7.65 -17.30
N GLU A 452 11.75 7.59 -17.47
CA GLU A 452 12.44 6.29 -17.56
C GLU A 452 12.50 5.59 -16.20
N VAL A 453 12.84 6.30 -15.11
CA VAL A 453 12.80 5.72 -13.76
C VAL A 453 11.40 5.21 -13.44
N LEU A 454 10.36 5.99 -13.71
CA LEU A 454 8.97 5.57 -13.54
C LEU A 454 8.63 4.33 -14.39
N THR A 455 9.15 4.23 -15.61
CA THR A 455 8.96 3.02 -16.44
C THR A 455 9.58 1.80 -15.77
N GLN A 456 10.81 1.93 -15.27
CA GLN A 456 11.49 0.84 -14.56
C GLN A 456 10.78 0.49 -13.24
N GLU A 457 10.25 1.45 -12.50
CA GLU A 457 9.43 1.21 -11.31
C GLU A 457 8.13 0.45 -11.63
N ARG A 458 7.42 0.82 -12.69
CA ARG A 458 6.19 0.15 -13.12
C ARG A 458 6.45 -1.32 -13.51
N ILE A 459 7.58 -1.61 -14.13
CA ILE A 459 8.01 -2.97 -14.46
C ILE A 459 8.45 -3.72 -13.20
N GLU A 460 9.33 -3.12 -12.40
CA GLU A 460 9.92 -3.72 -11.20
C GLU A 460 8.86 -4.04 -10.15
N PHE A 461 7.97 -3.08 -9.90
CA PHE A 461 6.92 -3.16 -8.88
C PHE A 461 5.53 -3.45 -9.47
N TRP A 462 5.47 -4.07 -10.65
CA TRP A 462 4.20 -4.52 -11.20
C TRP A 462 3.49 -5.44 -10.19
N GLY A 463 2.22 -5.14 -9.89
CA GLY A 463 1.44 -5.83 -8.86
C GLY A 463 1.78 -5.47 -7.41
N GLU A 464 2.88 -4.73 -7.16
CA GLU A 464 3.24 -4.17 -5.86
C GLU A 464 2.80 -2.70 -5.71
N GLY A 465 2.47 -2.02 -6.82
CA GLY A 465 1.83 -0.72 -6.85
C GLY A 465 2.73 0.51 -6.65
N TRP A 466 4.04 0.34 -6.39
CA TRP A 466 4.91 1.45 -5.96
C TRP A 466 5.24 2.47 -7.07
N GLY A 467 4.94 2.19 -8.33
CA GLY A 467 4.97 3.20 -9.40
C GLY A 467 3.89 4.28 -9.28
N PHE A 468 2.76 4.01 -8.58
CA PHE A 468 1.63 4.95 -8.51
C PHE A 468 1.93 6.27 -7.79
N PRO A 469 2.57 6.31 -6.61
CA PRO A 469 2.91 7.56 -5.95
C PRO A 469 3.75 8.48 -6.85
N ASN A 470 4.76 7.93 -7.51
CA ASN A 470 5.62 8.68 -8.43
C ASN A 470 4.87 9.11 -9.70
N ALA A 471 4.04 8.25 -10.28
CA ALA A 471 3.21 8.64 -11.42
C ALA A 471 2.26 9.80 -11.07
N LYS A 472 1.63 9.78 -9.90
CA LYS A 472 0.75 10.86 -9.45
C LYS A 472 1.52 12.18 -9.27
N ARG A 473 2.73 12.16 -8.72
CA ARG A 473 3.63 13.30 -8.58
C ARG A 473 4.15 13.80 -9.93
N ILE A 474 4.61 12.89 -10.79
CA ILE A 474 5.26 13.21 -12.07
C ILE A 474 4.22 13.61 -13.14
N ARG A 475 3.00 13.09 -13.09
CA ARG A 475 1.92 13.36 -14.05
C ARG A 475 2.32 12.99 -15.50
N PRO A 476 2.62 11.71 -15.79
CA PRO A 476 3.09 11.29 -17.12
C PRO A 476 1.99 11.27 -18.20
N GLY A 477 0.71 11.38 -17.79
CA GLY A 477 -0.42 10.99 -18.60
C GLY A 477 -0.68 9.48 -18.56
N VAL A 478 -1.81 9.07 -19.12
CA VAL A 478 -2.19 7.65 -19.21
C VAL A 478 -2.62 7.35 -20.64
N ILE A 479 -2.09 6.30 -21.24
CA ILE A 479 -2.44 5.84 -22.58
C ILE A 479 -2.79 4.36 -22.50
N GLN A 480 -4.08 4.05 -22.61
CA GLN A 480 -4.63 2.69 -22.63
C GLN A 480 -5.28 2.34 -23.98
N ASN A 481 -5.60 3.36 -24.81
CA ASN A 481 -6.16 3.19 -26.13
C ASN A 481 -5.09 3.48 -27.19
N TYR A 482 -4.44 2.43 -27.66
CA TYR A 482 -3.42 2.46 -28.71
C TYR A 482 -3.62 1.26 -29.65
N GLU A 483 -2.99 1.28 -30.82
CA GLU A 483 -3.05 0.17 -31.78
C GLU A 483 -2.37 -1.07 -31.21
N GLY A 484 -3.08 -2.20 -31.19
CA GLY A 484 -2.57 -3.45 -30.63
C GLY A 484 -2.67 -3.58 -29.11
N THR A 485 -3.42 -2.68 -28.42
CA THR A 485 -3.68 -2.81 -26.97
C THR A 485 -4.37 -4.15 -26.65
N ASN A 486 -3.96 -4.77 -25.55
CA ASN A 486 -4.61 -5.95 -24.99
C ASN A 486 -5.73 -5.61 -23.99
N ALA A 487 -6.18 -4.35 -23.93
CA ALA A 487 -7.32 -3.96 -23.10
C ALA A 487 -8.57 -4.80 -23.46
N PRO A 488 -9.20 -5.48 -22.49
CA PRO A 488 -10.23 -6.50 -22.76
C PRO A 488 -11.56 -5.93 -23.22
N ALA A 489 -11.82 -4.66 -22.97
CA ALA A 489 -13.05 -3.98 -23.35
C ALA A 489 -12.84 -2.48 -23.51
N ASP A 490 -13.77 -1.81 -24.19
CA ASP A 490 -13.69 -0.38 -24.47
C ASP A 490 -13.64 0.50 -23.21
N ILE A 491 -14.22 0.05 -22.10
CA ILE A 491 -14.20 0.79 -20.82
C ILE A 491 -12.78 1.01 -20.28
N TYR A 492 -11.81 0.18 -20.70
CA TYR A 492 -10.40 0.33 -20.34
C TYR A 492 -9.62 1.25 -21.29
N LYS A 493 -10.16 1.54 -22.47
CA LYS A 493 -9.46 2.27 -23.54
C LYS A 493 -9.57 3.78 -23.36
N ILE A 494 -9.04 4.28 -22.25
CA ILE A 494 -9.09 5.71 -21.91
C ILE A 494 -7.68 6.30 -21.92
N ASN A 495 -7.49 7.40 -22.65
CA ASN A 495 -6.27 8.18 -22.66
C ASN A 495 -6.49 9.49 -21.91
N CYS A 496 -5.66 9.79 -20.92
CA CYS A 496 -5.66 11.06 -20.20
C CYS A 496 -4.33 11.78 -20.41
N ARG A 497 -4.37 13.10 -20.71
CA ARG A 497 -3.16 13.92 -20.89
C ARG A 497 -2.37 14.13 -19.61
N ASP A 498 -3.06 13.96 -18.48
CA ASP A 498 -2.59 14.17 -17.15
C ASP A 498 -2.92 12.94 -16.30
N ILE A 499 -3.08 13.07 -15.00
CA ILE A 499 -3.58 11.99 -14.15
C ILE A 499 -5.04 11.68 -14.49
N LYS A 500 -5.46 10.44 -14.25
CA LYS A 500 -6.89 10.12 -14.21
C LYS A 500 -7.54 10.84 -13.03
N PRO A 501 -8.77 11.35 -13.15
CA PRO A 501 -9.42 12.08 -12.05
C PRO A 501 -9.64 11.23 -10.79
N ASN A 502 -9.78 9.91 -10.91
CA ASN A 502 -9.91 8.97 -9.80
C ASN A 502 -8.58 8.66 -9.06
N TRP A 503 -7.46 9.26 -9.47
CA TRP A 503 -6.22 9.24 -8.69
C TRP A 503 -6.30 10.16 -7.47
N ASN A 504 -7.24 11.11 -7.45
CA ASN A 504 -7.58 11.92 -6.30
C ASN A 504 -8.74 11.26 -5.54
N PHE A 505 -8.45 10.53 -4.49
CA PHE A 505 -9.46 9.83 -3.67
C PHE A 505 -10.34 10.83 -2.93
N VAL A 506 -11.60 10.45 -2.70
CA VAL A 506 -12.63 11.27 -2.06
C VAL A 506 -12.80 10.79 -0.62
N ILE A 507 -12.89 11.72 0.34
CA ILE A 507 -13.12 11.39 1.76
C ILE A 507 -14.52 10.78 1.92
N PRO A 508 -14.69 9.68 2.68
CA PRO A 508 -15.97 9.03 2.86
C PRO A 508 -17.05 9.92 3.49
N LEU A 509 -18.28 9.82 3.02
CA LEU A 509 -19.42 10.57 3.55
C LEU A 509 -19.63 10.35 5.06
N SER A 510 -19.42 9.13 5.55
CA SER A 510 -19.51 8.81 6.98
C SER A 510 -18.54 9.60 7.83
N GLU A 511 -17.32 9.85 7.31
CA GLU A 511 -16.34 10.70 7.98
C GLU A 511 -16.74 12.18 7.97
N ILE A 512 -17.24 12.68 6.84
CA ILE A 512 -17.74 14.08 6.74
C ILE A 512 -18.88 14.31 7.72
N GLN A 513 -19.79 13.32 7.88
CA GLN A 513 -20.90 13.39 8.82
C GLN A 513 -20.44 13.35 10.30
N ALA A 514 -19.38 12.58 10.59
CA ALA A 514 -18.82 12.48 11.94
C ALA A 514 -17.93 13.68 12.31
N ASN A 515 -17.32 14.34 11.31
CA ASN A 515 -16.38 15.46 11.46
C ASN A 515 -16.80 16.66 10.59
N PRO A 516 -17.67 17.55 11.08
CA PRO A 516 -18.18 18.71 10.34
C PRO A 516 -17.10 19.66 9.82
N ALA A 517 -15.87 19.65 10.35
CA ALA A 517 -14.78 20.46 9.82
C ALA A 517 -14.41 20.09 8.36
N LEU A 518 -14.84 18.92 7.89
CA LEU A 518 -14.63 18.46 6.52
C LEU A 518 -15.74 18.90 5.55
N GLU A 519 -16.85 19.46 6.05
CA GLU A 519 -17.97 19.87 5.20
C GLU A 519 -17.54 20.94 4.19
N GLY A 520 -17.74 20.64 2.91
CA GLY A 520 -17.32 21.51 1.82
C GLY A 520 -15.81 21.54 1.53
N TRP A 521 -15.00 20.70 2.18
CA TRP A 521 -13.56 20.56 1.97
C TRP A 521 -13.14 19.18 1.45
N ASN A 522 -14.09 18.44 0.86
CA ASN A 522 -13.80 17.16 0.21
C ASN A 522 -13.20 17.36 -1.19
N ASN A 523 -12.47 16.37 -1.66
CA ASN A 523 -12.03 16.32 -3.05
C ASN A 523 -13.25 16.18 -3.98
N PRO A 524 -13.19 16.74 -5.22
CA PRO A 524 -14.26 16.59 -6.19
C PRO A 524 -14.51 15.13 -6.54
N ASN A 525 -15.78 14.76 -6.72
CA ASN A 525 -16.15 13.42 -7.16
C ASN A 525 -15.67 13.20 -8.61
N PRO A 526 -14.78 12.25 -8.89
CA PRO A 526 -14.25 11.98 -10.22
C PRO A 526 -15.21 11.22 -11.14
N THR A 527 -16.34 10.72 -10.60
CA THR A 527 -17.29 9.89 -11.35
C THR A 527 -17.90 10.67 -12.50
N ALA A 528 -17.84 10.08 -13.69
CA ALA A 528 -18.42 10.64 -14.91
C ALA A 528 -17.83 12.00 -15.38
N THR A 529 -16.58 12.31 -15.02
CA THR A 529 -15.90 13.56 -15.39
C THR A 529 -15.20 13.50 -16.76
N VAL A 530 -15.03 12.32 -17.35
CA VAL A 530 -14.42 12.10 -18.66
C VAL A 530 -15.44 11.53 -19.64
N THR A 531 -15.21 11.76 -20.94
CA THR A 531 -15.94 11.07 -22.00
C THR A 531 -15.62 9.58 -21.98
N GLY A 532 -16.47 8.75 -22.58
CA GLY A 532 -16.22 7.31 -22.76
C GLY A 532 -14.95 7.02 -23.58
N PRO A 533 -14.81 5.78 -24.09
CA PRO A 533 -13.62 5.37 -24.83
C PRO A 533 -13.21 6.37 -25.92
N THR A 534 -11.92 6.69 -25.99
CA THR A 534 -11.36 7.62 -26.99
C THR A 534 -10.93 6.86 -28.25
N PRO A 535 -10.95 7.48 -29.43
CA PRO A 535 -10.28 6.93 -30.60
C PRO A 535 -8.77 6.75 -30.35
N VAL A 536 -8.16 5.78 -31.03
CA VAL A 536 -6.72 5.53 -30.95
C VAL A 536 -5.94 6.83 -31.21
N GLY A 537 -4.95 7.11 -30.36
CA GLY A 537 -4.10 8.30 -30.46
C GLY A 537 -4.74 9.61 -29.97
N GLN A 538 -5.97 9.58 -29.47
CA GLN A 538 -6.63 10.76 -28.89
C GLN A 538 -6.73 10.67 -27.37
N TYR A 539 -6.88 11.81 -26.72
CA TYR A 539 -7.12 11.90 -25.29
C TYR A 539 -8.59 12.11 -24.98
N ALA A 540 -9.03 11.59 -23.84
CA ALA A 540 -10.32 11.91 -23.27
C ALA A 540 -10.42 13.42 -22.98
N GLU A 541 -11.60 13.99 -23.16
CA GLU A 541 -11.88 15.39 -22.85
C GLU A 541 -12.82 15.46 -21.63
N PRO A 542 -12.76 16.52 -20.82
CA PRO A 542 -13.71 16.76 -19.73
C PRO A 542 -15.15 16.79 -20.26
N LYS A 543 -16.11 16.25 -19.48
CA LYS A 543 -17.55 16.33 -19.78
C LYS A 543 -18.12 17.68 -19.46
#